data_5a601b7bf68f4ca2bb9ae26d3e94ec4f
#
_entry.id   5a601b7bf68f4ca2bb9ae26d3e94ec4f
#
_cell.length_a   1.000
_cell.length_b   1.000
_cell.length_c   1.000
_cell.angle_alpha   90.00
_cell.angle_beta   90.00
_cell.angle_gamma   90.00
#
_symmetry.space_group_name_H-M   'P 1'
#
loop_
_entity.id
_entity.type
_entity.pdbx_description
1 polymer ?
#
loop_
_entity_poly.entity_id
_entity_poly.type
_entity_poly.pdbx_seq_one_letter_code
_entity_poly.pdbx_strand_id
1 'polypeptide(L)'
;MSPLSLMRPARQKTLFCIIGNLRGGDMPYNSYLENFGDDCDLCLCVGNRYQDSPWRQHAKYIWEIDETDTQVWEMTYDGVSKEWRTHNHLENLWGPYQGLKGSGMIICSFRQKLYENLIKLPMVYDRYVLTRADHYYVSNFLPTVKPGSIYIPIGEAYGGVTDRFSVAD
;
A
#
# COMPACT_ATOMS: atom_id res chain seq x y z
N MET A 1 32.00 -19.38 32.89
CA MET A 1 31.73 -18.86 31.50
C MET A 1 30.28 -18.50 31.47
N SER A 2 29.96 -17.20 31.51
CA SER A 2 28.59 -16.72 31.40
C SER A 2 28.11 -16.92 29.93
N PRO A 3 26.89 -17.44 29.71
CA PRO A 3 26.34 -17.50 28.39
C PRO A 3 26.10 -16.06 27.88
N LEU A 4 26.75 -15.71 26.80
CA LEU A 4 26.45 -14.51 26.04
C LEU A 4 24.95 -14.55 25.69
N SER A 5 24.14 -13.76 26.39
CA SER A 5 22.76 -13.48 26.03
C SER A 5 22.81 -12.87 24.64
N LEU A 6 22.47 -13.66 23.62
CA LEU A 6 22.22 -13.17 22.30
C LEU A 6 21.06 -12.18 22.42
N MET A 7 21.38 -10.89 22.53
CA MET A 7 20.40 -9.83 22.40
C MET A 7 19.72 -10.01 21.07
N ARG A 8 18.45 -10.41 21.07
CA ARG A 8 17.62 -10.35 19.87
C ARG A 8 17.65 -8.89 19.39
N PRO A 9 17.97 -8.62 18.14
CA PRO A 9 17.86 -7.26 17.61
C PRO A 9 16.47 -6.73 17.94
N ALA A 10 16.40 -5.46 18.36
CA ALA A 10 15.14 -4.82 18.63
C ALA A 10 14.22 -5.02 17.41
N ARG A 11 13.00 -5.49 17.66
CA ARG A 11 12.03 -5.77 16.61
C ARG A 11 11.68 -4.47 15.89
N GLN A 12 11.89 -4.42 14.60
CA GLN A 12 11.53 -3.25 13.77
C GLN A 12 10.03 -3.06 13.78
N LYS A 13 9.58 -1.86 14.11
CA LYS A 13 8.17 -1.49 13.98
C LYS A 13 7.80 -1.38 12.51
N THR A 14 6.86 -2.17 12.09
CA THR A 14 6.41 -2.22 10.70
C THR A 14 4.97 -1.72 10.58
N LEU A 15 4.73 -0.81 9.64
CA LEU A 15 3.39 -0.45 9.20
C LEU A 15 3.09 -1.15 7.88
N PHE A 16 2.06 -1.99 7.89
CA PHE A 16 1.62 -2.73 6.72
C PHE A 16 0.47 -1.96 6.06
N CYS A 17 0.71 -1.37 4.89
CA CYS A 17 -0.21 -0.47 4.23
C CYS A 17 -0.89 -1.17 3.04
N ILE A 18 -2.19 -1.40 3.18
CA ILE A 18 -3.04 -1.87 2.07
C ILE A 18 -3.54 -0.66 1.30
N ILE A 19 -3.34 -0.65 -0.01
CA ILE A 19 -3.72 0.44 -0.90
C ILE A 19 -4.74 -0.04 -1.94
N GLY A 20 -5.77 0.77 -2.18
CA GLY A 20 -6.77 0.53 -3.22
C GLY A 20 -8.02 -0.18 -2.71
N ASN A 21 -8.58 -1.10 -3.47
CA ASN A 21 -9.83 -1.78 -3.11
C ASN A 21 -9.59 -3.02 -2.23
N LEU A 22 -10.44 -3.19 -1.21
CA LEU A 22 -10.41 -4.36 -0.30
C LEU A 22 -11.07 -5.60 -0.95
N ARG A 23 -10.66 -5.92 -2.16
CA ARG A 23 -11.09 -7.11 -2.89
C ARG A 23 -10.18 -8.30 -2.56
N GLY A 24 -10.60 -9.52 -2.90
CA GLY A 24 -9.81 -10.75 -2.67
C GLY A 24 -10.41 -11.68 -1.62
N GLY A 25 -11.36 -11.19 -0.83
CA GLY A 25 -12.07 -11.99 0.18
C GLY A 25 -11.18 -12.35 1.37
N ASP A 26 -11.51 -13.46 2.03
CA ASP A 26 -10.91 -13.84 3.32
C ASP A 26 -9.54 -14.50 3.17
N MET A 27 -9.22 -15.12 2.04
CA MET A 27 -7.98 -15.88 1.89
C MET A 27 -6.72 -15.00 1.97
N PRO A 28 -6.61 -13.87 1.26
CA PRO A 28 -5.50 -12.93 1.45
C PRO A 28 -5.43 -12.38 2.87
N TYR A 29 -6.57 -12.03 3.45
CA TYR A 29 -6.63 -11.52 4.81
C TYR A 29 -6.14 -12.54 5.84
N ASN A 30 -6.58 -13.79 5.76
CA ASN A 30 -6.11 -14.85 6.66
C ASN A 30 -4.61 -15.08 6.50
N SER A 31 -4.09 -15.08 5.26
CA SER A 31 -2.65 -15.19 5.02
C SER A 31 -1.86 -14.02 5.61
N TYR A 32 -2.43 -12.81 5.62
CA TYR A 32 -1.84 -11.67 6.32
C TYR A 32 -1.78 -11.92 7.84
N LEU A 33 -2.89 -12.34 8.44
CA LEU A 33 -2.94 -12.61 9.89
C LEU A 33 -1.92 -13.65 10.30
N GLU A 34 -1.84 -14.76 9.56
CA GLU A 34 -0.91 -15.85 9.83
C GLU A 34 0.56 -15.43 9.76
N ASN A 35 0.89 -14.52 8.86
CA ASN A 35 2.27 -14.15 8.59
C ASN A 35 2.72 -12.83 9.24
N PHE A 36 1.80 -11.87 9.43
CA PHE A 36 2.14 -10.50 9.85
C PHE A 36 1.26 -9.94 10.97
N GLY A 37 0.13 -10.57 11.27
CA GLY A 37 -0.90 -10.01 12.17
C GLY A 37 -0.37 -9.59 13.54
N ASP A 38 0.52 -10.36 14.13
CA ASP A 38 1.12 -10.05 15.45
C ASP A 38 2.35 -9.14 15.36
N ASP A 39 2.87 -8.94 14.16
CA ASP A 39 4.18 -8.34 13.95
C ASP A 39 4.12 -6.93 13.35
N CYS A 40 2.98 -6.59 12.76
CA CYS A 40 2.81 -5.35 12.03
C CYS A 40 1.54 -4.61 12.46
N ASP A 41 1.63 -3.29 12.58
CA ASP A 41 0.42 -2.46 12.60
C ASP A 41 -0.16 -2.42 11.17
N LEU A 42 -1.48 -2.49 11.05
CA LEU A 42 -2.18 -2.46 9.76
C LEU A 42 -2.73 -1.06 9.49
N CYS A 43 -2.50 -0.59 8.28
CA CYS A 43 -3.08 0.63 7.74
C CYS A 43 -3.85 0.34 6.45
N LEU A 44 -5.01 0.92 6.30
CA LEU A 44 -5.82 0.87 5.10
C LEU A 44 -5.91 2.26 4.47
N CYS A 45 -5.43 2.41 3.24
CA CYS A 45 -5.69 3.58 2.40
C CYS A 45 -6.51 3.11 1.20
N VAL A 46 -7.82 3.13 1.34
CA VAL A 46 -8.74 2.32 0.52
C VAL A 46 -9.95 3.12 0.06
N GLY A 47 -10.63 2.59 -0.95
CA GLY A 47 -11.93 3.08 -1.34
C GLY A 47 -13.00 2.83 -0.27
N ASN A 48 -14.08 3.61 -0.35
CA ASN A 48 -15.21 3.51 0.58
C ASN A 48 -16.13 2.30 0.30
N ARG A 49 -15.82 1.48 -0.69
CA ARG A 49 -16.48 0.20 -0.94
C ARG A 49 -16.00 -0.86 0.05
N TYR A 50 -16.66 -1.99 0.11
CA TYR A 50 -16.29 -3.14 0.96
C TYR A 50 -16.22 -2.80 2.46
N GLN A 51 -17.29 -2.17 2.98
CA GLN A 51 -17.37 -1.78 4.39
C GLN A 51 -17.32 -2.97 5.36
N ASP A 52 -17.82 -4.13 4.94
CA ASP A 52 -17.83 -5.37 5.73
C ASP A 52 -16.53 -6.19 5.62
N SER A 53 -15.50 -5.65 4.97
CA SER A 53 -14.24 -6.36 4.77
C SER A 53 -13.54 -6.66 6.11
N PRO A 54 -13.06 -7.90 6.33
CA PRO A 54 -12.39 -8.29 7.57
C PRO A 54 -11.10 -7.49 7.83
N TRP A 55 -10.47 -6.96 6.80
CA TRP A 55 -9.32 -6.07 6.91
C TRP A 55 -9.59 -4.87 7.83
N ARG A 56 -10.82 -4.34 7.82
CA ARG A 56 -11.20 -3.15 8.60
C ARG A 56 -11.21 -3.39 10.10
N GLN A 57 -11.48 -4.62 10.52
CA GLN A 57 -11.58 -4.98 11.94
C GLN A 57 -10.22 -4.95 12.65
N HIS A 58 -9.13 -5.16 11.92
CA HIS A 58 -7.77 -5.21 12.45
C HIS A 58 -6.94 -3.97 12.12
N ALA A 59 -7.49 -3.06 11.33
CA ALA A 59 -6.76 -1.88 10.93
C ALA A 59 -6.62 -0.88 12.09
N LYS A 60 -5.39 -0.48 12.37
CA LYS A 60 -5.07 0.59 13.31
C LYS A 60 -5.38 1.97 12.74
N TYR A 61 -5.20 2.13 11.43
CA TYR A 61 -5.49 3.35 10.69
C TYR A 61 -6.32 3.04 9.46
N ILE A 62 -7.36 3.83 9.22
CA ILE A 62 -8.19 3.72 8.02
C ILE A 62 -8.35 5.11 7.41
N TRP A 63 -7.90 5.25 6.16
CA TRP A 63 -8.07 6.45 5.35
C TRP A 63 -8.82 6.10 4.08
N GLU A 64 -9.97 6.71 3.93
CA GLU A 64 -10.88 6.40 2.83
C GLU A 64 -10.82 7.46 1.75
N ILE A 65 -11.02 7.00 0.52
CA ILE A 65 -11.29 7.84 -0.65
C ILE A 65 -12.69 7.47 -1.13
N ASP A 66 -13.54 8.46 -1.33
CA ASP A 66 -14.81 8.24 -1.99
C ASP A 66 -14.57 8.01 -3.48
N GLU A 67 -14.67 6.76 -3.89
CA GLU A 67 -14.45 6.36 -5.28
C GLU A 67 -15.57 6.85 -6.21
N THR A 68 -16.69 7.34 -5.69
CA THR A 68 -17.79 7.91 -6.44
C THR A 68 -17.64 9.41 -6.67
N ASP A 69 -16.78 10.06 -5.89
CA ASP A 69 -16.48 11.48 -6.03
C ASP A 69 -15.41 11.71 -7.12
N THR A 70 -15.87 12.13 -8.30
CA THR A 70 -14.99 12.42 -9.43
C THR A 70 -14.03 13.59 -9.15
N GLN A 71 -14.40 14.53 -8.27
CA GLN A 71 -13.55 15.66 -7.92
C GLN A 71 -12.24 15.22 -7.25
N VAL A 72 -12.26 14.15 -6.48
CA VAL A 72 -11.04 13.59 -5.85
C VAL A 72 -10.01 13.21 -6.92
N TRP A 73 -10.45 12.58 -8.00
CA TRP A 73 -9.58 12.17 -9.09
C TRP A 73 -9.11 13.37 -9.92
N GLU A 74 -10.00 14.30 -10.19
CA GLU A 74 -9.70 15.54 -10.93
C GLU A 74 -8.68 16.39 -10.19
N MET A 75 -8.84 16.60 -8.89
CA MET A 75 -7.88 17.35 -8.06
C MET A 75 -6.48 16.70 -8.10
N THR A 76 -6.41 15.38 -7.98
CA THR A 76 -5.13 14.67 -8.08
C THR A 76 -4.54 14.83 -9.47
N TYR A 77 -5.35 14.71 -10.51
CA TYR A 77 -4.93 14.88 -11.90
C TYR A 77 -4.41 16.29 -12.18
N ASP A 78 -5.08 17.32 -11.65
CA ASP A 78 -4.67 18.71 -11.82
C ASP A 78 -3.39 19.03 -11.07
N GLY A 79 -3.10 18.34 -9.98
CA GLY A 79 -1.84 18.44 -9.25
C GLY A 79 -0.63 17.79 -9.95
N VAL A 80 -0.87 16.98 -10.98
CA VAL A 80 0.19 16.26 -11.70
C VAL A 80 0.76 17.12 -12.85
N SER A 81 2.06 17.02 -13.11
CA SER A 81 2.68 17.76 -14.21
C SER A 81 2.06 17.42 -15.57
N LYS A 82 2.19 18.36 -16.52
CA LYS A 82 1.61 18.18 -17.86
C LYS A 82 2.17 16.96 -18.58
N GLU A 83 3.45 16.67 -18.39
CA GLU A 83 4.11 15.48 -18.94
C GLU A 83 3.49 14.20 -18.39
N TRP A 84 3.28 14.13 -17.09
CA TRP A 84 2.62 13.01 -16.44
C TRP A 84 1.17 12.82 -16.88
N ARG A 85 0.44 13.91 -17.09
CA ARG A 85 -0.93 13.85 -17.65
C ARG A 85 -0.91 13.22 -19.03
N THR A 86 0.06 13.59 -19.86
CA THR A 86 0.22 13.00 -21.19
C THR A 86 0.48 11.51 -21.11
N HIS A 87 1.36 11.07 -20.21
CA HIS A 87 1.61 9.64 -19.99
C HIS A 87 0.40 8.88 -19.45
N ASN A 88 -0.35 9.45 -18.52
CA ASN A 88 -1.58 8.83 -18.01
C ASN A 88 -2.73 8.79 -19.03
N HIS A 89 -2.69 9.65 -20.04
CA HIS A 89 -3.59 9.59 -21.20
C HIS A 89 -3.09 8.63 -22.28
N LEU A 90 -1.86 8.17 -22.20
CA LEU A 90 -1.39 7.11 -23.08
C LEU A 90 -2.28 5.88 -22.86
N GLU A 91 -3.37 6.04 -23.48
CA GLU A 91 -4.22 5.09 -24.15
C GLU A 91 -4.52 3.83 -23.34
N ASN A 92 -5.70 3.82 -22.73
CA ASN A 92 -6.58 2.65 -22.78
C ASN A 92 -5.97 1.26 -22.53
N LEU A 93 -4.73 1.15 -22.07
CA LEU A 93 -4.22 -0.16 -21.68
C LEU A 93 -5.12 -0.82 -20.61
N TRP A 94 -5.88 0.00 -19.87
CA TRP A 94 -6.71 -0.49 -18.77
C TRP A 94 -8.14 0.11 -18.75
N GLY A 95 -8.53 0.84 -19.77
CA GLY A 95 -9.87 1.45 -19.90
C GLY A 95 -10.10 2.68 -19.00
N PRO A 96 -11.16 3.45 -19.29
CA PRO A 96 -11.53 4.58 -18.46
C PRO A 96 -12.18 4.10 -17.16
N TYR A 97 -11.78 4.68 -16.04
CA TYR A 97 -12.48 4.54 -14.77
C TYR A 97 -13.40 5.75 -14.60
N GLN A 98 -14.71 5.52 -14.46
CA GLN A 98 -15.73 6.57 -14.27
C GLN A 98 -15.61 7.78 -15.24
N GLY A 99 -15.22 7.55 -16.49
CA GLY A 99 -15.02 8.60 -17.47
C GLY A 99 -13.66 9.28 -17.45
N LEU A 100 -12.81 9.02 -16.44
CA LEU A 100 -11.42 9.45 -16.43
C LEU A 100 -10.56 8.50 -17.26
N LYS A 101 -9.74 9.07 -18.13
CA LYS A 101 -8.84 8.29 -18.97
C LYS A 101 -7.66 7.80 -18.14
N GLY A 102 -7.54 6.46 -18.02
CA GLY A 102 -6.41 5.78 -17.40
C GLY A 102 -6.59 5.49 -15.90
N SER A 103 -6.40 4.24 -15.52
CA SER A 103 -6.47 3.78 -14.13
C SER A 103 -5.25 4.17 -13.28
N GLY A 104 -4.15 4.62 -13.91
CA GLY A 104 -2.94 5.02 -13.20
C GLY A 104 -3.15 6.17 -12.21
N MET A 105 -4.05 7.10 -12.52
CA MET A 105 -4.39 8.21 -11.63
C MET A 105 -5.04 7.76 -10.33
N ILE A 106 -5.82 6.69 -10.36
CA ILE A 106 -6.45 6.13 -9.17
C ILE A 106 -5.37 5.65 -8.19
N ILE A 107 -4.37 4.93 -8.71
CA ILE A 107 -3.24 4.44 -7.91
C ILE A 107 -2.44 5.62 -7.35
N CYS A 108 -2.18 6.64 -8.16
CA CYS A 108 -1.50 7.87 -7.71
C CYS A 108 -2.27 8.57 -6.59
N SER A 109 -3.60 8.69 -6.72
CA SER A 109 -4.45 9.31 -5.71
C SER A 109 -4.40 8.58 -4.37
N PHE A 110 -4.48 7.24 -4.38
CA PHE A 110 -4.34 6.45 -3.16
C PHE A 110 -2.95 6.62 -2.53
N ARG A 111 -1.90 6.66 -3.32
CA ARG A 111 -0.52 6.87 -2.83
C ARG A 111 -0.32 8.27 -2.26
N GLN A 112 -0.85 9.29 -2.91
CA GLN A 112 -0.82 10.65 -2.40
C GLN A 112 -1.57 10.73 -1.06
N LYS A 113 -2.78 10.18 -0.99
CA LYS A 113 -3.57 10.14 0.24
C LYS A 113 -2.84 9.39 1.36
N LEU A 114 -2.22 8.25 1.04
CA LEU A 114 -1.40 7.50 1.98
C LEU A 114 -0.27 8.39 2.51
N TYR A 115 0.53 8.99 1.65
CA TYR A 115 1.65 9.86 2.03
C TYR A 115 1.20 11.01 2.92
N GLU A 116 0.16 11.76 2.53
CA GLU A 116 -0.38 12.90 3.29
C GLU A 116 -0.83 12.53 4.71
N ASN A 117 -1.20 11.29 4.92
CA ASN A 117 -1.60 10.80 6.24
C ASN A 117 -0.44 10.18 7.01
N LEU A 118 0.48 9.50 6.34
CA LEU A 118 1.68 8.95 6.99
C LEU A 118 2.52 10.04 7.66
N ILE A 119 2.74 11.17 6.98
CA ILE A 119 3.51 12.29 7.53
C ILE A 119 2.86 12.99 8.74
N LYS A 120 1.57 12.72 8.99
CA LYS A 120 0.83 13.26 10.13
C LYS A 120 0.74 12.27 11.30
N LEU A 121 1.25 11.06 11.13
CA LEU A 121 1.22 10.07 12.21
C LEU A 121 2.08 10.54 13.39
N PRO A 122 1.60 10.33 14.63
CA PRO A 122 2.36 10.67 15.83
C PRO A 122 3.53 9.73 16.09
N MET A 123 3.63 8.65 15.31
CA MET A 123 4.61 7.60 15.47
C MET A 123 5.35 7.37 14.15
N VAL A 124 6.66 7.22 14.24
CA VAL A 124 7.50 6.81 13.12
C VAL A 124 7.66 5.29 13.19
N TYR A 125 7.55 4.65 12.03
CA TYR A 125 7.82 3.23 11.85
C TYR A 125 9.20 3.05 11.24
N ASP A 126 9.85 1.96 11.57
CA ASP A 126 11.17 1.62 11.03
C ASP A 126 11.07 1.07 9.60
N ARG A 127 9.84 0.65 9.22
CA ARG A 127 9.58 0.00 7.95
C ARG A 127 8.13 0.13 7.53
N TYR A 128 7.92 0.40 6.25
CA TYR A 128 6.60 0.51 5.62
C TYR A 128 6.48 -0.55 4.52
N VAL A 129 5.45 -1.38 4.60
CA VAL A 129 5.10 -2.33 3.53
C VAL A 129 3.92 -1.74 2.77
N LEU A 130 4.06 -1.55 1.46
CA LEU A 130 2.99 -1.08 0.59
C LEU A 130 2.54 -2.23 -0.30
N THR A 131 1.26 -2.56 -0.25
CA THR A 131 0.73 -3.70 -0.99
C THR A 131 -0.79 -3.58 -1.22
N ARG A 132 -1.40 -4.63 -1.74
CA ARG A 132 -2.83 -4.70 -2.09
C ARG A 132 -3.53 -5.78 -1.27
N ALA A 133 -4.84 -5.62 -1.11
CA ALA A 133 -5.67 -6.57 -0.35
C ALA A 133 -5.87 -7.93 -1.02
N ASP A 134 -5.57 -8.04 -2.31
CA ASP A 134 -5.74 -9.26 -3.10
C ASP A 134 -4.47 -10.12 -3.23
N HIS A 135 -3.43 -9.82 -2.43
CA HIS A 135 -2.22 -10.63 -2.35
C HIS A 135 -2.32 -11.71 -1.29
N TYR A 136 -1.84 -12.90 -1.63
CA TYR A 136 -1.68 -14.02 -0.70
C TYR A 136 -0.23 -14.10 -0.22
N TYR A 137 -0.02 -14.13 1.08
CA TYR A 137 1.30 -14.15 1.70
C TYR A 137 1.67 -15.56 2.14
N VAL A 138 2.80 -16.06 1.64
CA VAL A 138 3.28 -17.42 1.90
C VAL A 138 4.34 -17.49 3.00
N SER A 139 4.81 -16.34 3.46
CA SER A 139 5.80 -16.24 4.53
C SER A 139 5.80 -14.85 5.15
N ASN A 140 6.36 -14.75 6.35
CA ASN A 140 6.54 -13.47 7.07
C ASN A 140 7.88 -12.78 6.76
N PHE A 141 8.56 -13.17 5.69
CA PHE A 141 9.84 -12.57 5.34
C PHE A 141 9.66 -11.13 4.86
N LEU A 142 10.30 -10.22 5.58
CA LEU A 142 10.46 -8.83 5.15
C LEU A 142 11.96 -8.48 5.15
N PRO A 143 12.48 -7.86 4.09
CA PRO A 143 13.88 -7.48 4.03
C PRO A 143 14.22 -6.45 5.11
N THR A 144 15.46 -6.44 5.56
CA THR A 144 16.02 -5.31 6.31
C THR A 144 16.20 -4.15 5.35
N VAL A 145 15.52 -3.04 5.62
CA VAL A 145 15.57 -1.86 4.76
C VAL A 145 16.74 -0.98 5.15
N LYS A 146 17.51 -0.52 4.16
CA LYS A 146 18.54 0.48 4.36
C LYS A 146 17.92 1.87 4.25
N PRO A 147 18.36 2.86 5.04
CA PRO A 147 17.87 4.22 4.95
C PRO A 147 17.89 4.77 3.51
N GLY A 148 16.78 5.38 3.09
CA GLY A 148 16.59 5.91 1.74
C GLY A 148 16.43 4.86 0.65
N SER A 149 16.06 3.62 1.01
CA SER A 149 15.92 2.53 0.05
C SER A 149 14.50 2.00 0.00
N ILE A 150 14.11 1.54 -1.18
CA ILE A 150 12.88 0.78 -1.39
C ILE A 150 13.23 -0.59 -1.99
N TYR A 151 12.66 -1.63 -1.43
CA TYR A 151 12.82 -3.01 -1.91
C TYR A 151 11.56 -3.43 -2.64
N ILE A 152 11.73 -3.97 -3.82
CA ILE A 152 10.65 -4.38 -4.71
C ILE A 152 10.97 -5.79 -5.20
N PRO A 153 10.01 -6.73 -5.16
CA PRO A 153 10.19 -8.07 -5.68
C PRO A 153 10.54 -8.06 -7.18
N ILE A 154 11.38 -8.99 -7.58
CA ILE A 154 11.65 -9.23 -9.01
C ILE A 154 10.45 -9.96 -9.62
N GLY A 155 9.99 -9.49 -10.75
CA GLY A 155 8.87 -10.07 -11.51
C GLY A 155 7.70 -9.11 -11.65
N GLU A 156 6.75 -9.46 -12.48
CA GLU A 156 5.50 -8.69 -12.77
C GLU A 156 5.72 -7.18 -13.05
N ALA A 157 6.91 -6.83 -13.56
CA ALA A 157 7.31 -5.43 -13.70
C ALA A 157 6.71 -4.76 -14.96
N TYR A 158 6.15 -5.52 -15.90
CA TYR A 158 5.47 -5.03 -17.11
C TYR A 158 6.22 -3.90 -17.85
N GLY A 159 7.55 -3.99 -17.90
CA GLY A 159 8.41 -2.97 -18.52
C GLY A 159 8.82 -1.82 -17.60
N GLY A 160 8.47 -1.88 -16.33
CA GLY A 160 8.84 -0.92 -15.29
C GLY A 160 9.15 -1.60 -13.96
N VAL A 161 8.69 -1.00 -12.88
CA VAL A 161 8.83 -1.52 -11.52
C VAL A 161 7.44 -1.90 -11.02
N THR A 162 7.29 -3.10 -10.43
CA THR A 162 5.99 -3.49 -9.88
C THR A 162 5.55 -2.54 -8.77
N ASP A 163 4.28 -2.16 -8.80
CA ASP A 163 3.65 -1.32 -7.80
C ASP A 163 2.82 -2.11 -6.77
N ARG A 164 2.84 -3.45 -6.90
CA ARG A 164 1.96 -4.34 -6.14
C ARG A 164 2.46 -4.68 -4.75
N PHE A 165 3.77 -4.65 -4.56
CA PHE A 165 4.41 -4.89 -3.27
C PHE A 165 5.72 -4.13 -3.18
N SER A 166 5.95 -3.42 -2.10
CA SER A 166 7.23 -2.79 -1.81
C SER A 166 7.46 -2.66 -0.31
N VAL A 167 8.73 -2.60 0.09
CA VAL A 167 9.15 -2.37 1.47
C VAL A 167 10.12 -1.20 1.48
N ALA A 168 9.81 -0.16 2.27
CA ALA A 168 10.60 1.06 2.40
C ALA A 168 10.89 1.38 3.88
N ASP A 169 11.84 2.26 4.15
CA ASP A 169 12.08 2.89 5.44
C ASP A 169 11.21 4.12 5.65
#